data_64d43f16e5ea57c10445d2ad53b444f9
#
_entry.id   64d43f16e5ea57c10445d2ad53b444f9
#
_cell.length_a   1.000
_cell.length_b   1.000
_cell.length_c   1.000
_cell.angle_alpha   90.00
_cell.angle_beta   90.00
_cell.angle_gamma   90.00
#
_symmetry.space_group_name_H-M   'P 1'
#
loop_
_entity.id
_entity.type
_entity.pdbx_description
1 polymer ?
#
loop_
_entity_poly.entity_id
_entity_poly.type
_entity_poly.pdbx_seq_one_letter_code
_entity_poly.pdbx_strand_id
1 'polypeptide(L)'
;SEYISVLFNNDFPQKIINRKIYSKQFEISIFKLTLFITILTFVFLIFNFEPLLGWDNFIINNSAKLLVLIVSTLLTVFFFIWLDKVTLYNGKSTSLLKYIITKYDKLNDNSELKSYYLKSINELTFYALDKQDEHLQETLLEFYYQEFSKIRMNHDKSKPLIYPIDLYFLVNKLNSELTNNENRKLLAIEHRAVSGIWLLGEDFEEIAISEETYNWLWRNLYTICDNDKF
;
A
#
# COMPACT_ATOMS: atom_id res chain seq x y z
N SER A 1 -26.52 6.10 -6.29
CA SER A 1 -25.67 7.30 -6.02
C SER A 1 -24.75 7.10 -4.82
N GLU A 2 -25.16 6.36 -3.78
CA GLU A 2 -24.31 6.04 -2.62
C GLU A 2 -23.14 5.12 -2.99
N TYR A 3 -23.34 4.17 -3.90
CA TYR A 3 -22.30 3.26 -4.35
C TYR A 3 -21.12 3.98 -5.05
N ILE A 4 -21.44 5.00 -5.83
CA ILE A 4 -20.43 5.83 -6.51
C ILE A 4 -19.73 6.76 -5.49
N SER A 5 -20.45 7.29 -4.51
CA SER A 5 -19.84 8.11 -3.46
C SER A 5 -18.91 7.30 -2.54
N VAL A 6 -19.23 6.03 -2.27
CA VAL A 6 -18.34 5.11 -1.54
C VAL A 6 -17.09 4.76 -2.34
N LEU A 7 -17.19 4.57 -3.65
CA LEU A 7 -16.04 4.35 -4.54
C LEU A 7 -15.13 5.57 -4.67
N PHE A 8 -15.69 6.77 -4.49
CA PHE A 8 -14.97 8.04 -4.58
C PHE A 8 -14.84 8.77 -3.24
N ASN A 9 -15.19 8.12 -2.13
CA ASN A 9 -15.07 8.72 -0.82
C ASN A 9 -13.60 8.99 -0.50
N ASN A 10 -13.26 10.27 -0.49
CA ASN A 10 -11.89 10.78 -0.36
C ASN A 10 -11.25 10.54 1.02
N ASP A 11 -11.92 9.89 1.97
CA ASP A 11 -11.41 9.64 3.32
C ASP A 11 -10.58 8.36 3.44
N PHE A 12 -10.45 7.64 2.35
CA PHE A 12 -9.77 6.37 2.30
C PHE A 12 -8.27 6.51 1.92
N PRO A 13 -7.46 5.46 2.13
CA PRO A 13 -5.99 5.43 2.07
C PRO A 13 -5.29 6.14 0.94
N GLN A 14 -5.98 6.57 -0.11
CA GLN A 14 -5.38 7.36 -1.19
C GLN A 14 -4.63 8.61 -0.72
N LYS A 15 -5.11 9.24 0.37
CA LYS A 15 -4.43 10.40 0.98
C LYS A 15 -3.19 9.98 1.77
N ILE A 16 -3.19 8.73 2.24
CA ILE A 16 -2.19 8.15 3.11
C ILE A 16 -1.06 7.55 2.28
N ILE A 17 -1.38 6.92 1.15
CA ILE A 17 -0.40 6.24 0.32
C ILE A 17 0.53 7.24 -0.35
N ASN A 18 1.82 6.96 -0.24
CA ASN A 18 2.85 7.77 -0.87
C ASN A 18 2.57 7.93 -2.39
N ARG A 19 2.62 9.17 -2.88
CA ARG A 19 2.37 9.50 -4.30
C ARG A 19 3.27 8.76 -5.28
N LYS A 20 4.42 8.24 -4.84
CA LYS A 20 5.31 7.41 -5.67
C LYS A 20 4.80 6.00 -5.89
N ILE A 21 3.98 5.47 -4.97
CA ILE A 21 3.34 4.17 -5.08
C ILE A 21 2.03 4.29 -5.86
N TYR A 22 1.23 5.28 -5.50
CA TYR A 22 -0.03 5.59 -6.14
C TYR A 22 0.10 6.83 -7.02
N SER A 23 0.08 6.63 -8.32
CA SER A 23 0.11 7.72 -9.29
C SER A 23 -1.31 8.04 -9.77
N LYS A 24 -1.87 9.15 -9.28
CA LYS A 24 -3.13 9.71 -9.83
C LYS A 24 -3.01 9.98 -11.34
N GLN A 25 -1.80 10.16 -11.82
CA GLN A 25 -1.49 10.34 -13.23
C GLN A 25 -1.83 9.09 -14.07
N PHE A 26 -1.74 7.91 -13.47
CA PHE A 26 -2.13 6.64 -14.11
C PHE A 26 -3.65 6.57 -14.32
N GLU A 27 -4.46 6.95 -13.33
CA GLU A 27 -5.93 7.02 -13.47
C GLU A 27 -6.34 8.00 -14.57
N ILE A 28 -5.75 9.20 -14.57
CA ILE A 28 -6.03 10.22 -15.59
C ILE A 28 -5.63 9.72 -16.97
N SER A 29 -4.52 9.01 -17.09
CA SER A 29 -4.06 8.46 -18.38
C SER A 29 -4.97 7.36 -18.89
N ILE A 30 -5.42 6.44 -18.02
CA ILE A 30 -6.39 5.41 -18.38
C ILE A 30 -7.73 6.03 -18.77
N PHE A 31 -8.22 7.01 -18.00
CA PHE A 31 -9.45 7.70 -18.32
C PHE A 31 -9.38 8.41 -19.69
N LYS A 32 -8.30 9.12 -19.96
CA LYS A 32 -8.08 9.77 -21.27
C LYS A 32 -8.02 8.75 -22.40
N LEU A 33 -7.32 7.64 -22.20
CA LEU A 33 -7.22 6.57 -23.19
C LEU A 33 -8.59 5.95 -23.46
N THR A 34 -9.36 5.66 -22.40
CA THR A 34 -10.71 5.11 -22.49
C THR A 34 -11.63 6.05 -23.25
N LEU A 35 -11.59 7.35 -22.94
CA LEU A 35 -12.36 8.37 -23.63
C LEU A 35 -11.99 8.48 -25.11
N PHE A 36 -10.69 8.48 -25.42
CA PHE A 36 -10.19 8.51 -26.79
C PHE A 36 -10.66 7.30 -27.59
N ILE A 37 -10.55 6.09 -27.01
CA ILE A 37 -11.01 4.85 -27.64
C ILE A 37 -12.53 4.88 -27.86
N THR A 38 -13.30 5.41 -26.91
CA THR A 38 -14.74 5.57 -27.04
C THR A 38 -15.11 6.48 -28.21
N ILE A 39 -14.48 7.64 -28.29
CA ILE A 39 -14.69 8.58 -29.41
C ILE A 39 -14.33 7.93 -30.75
N LEU A 40 -13.19 7.22 -30.81
CA LEU A 40 -12.75 6.50 -32.00
C LEU A 40 -13.79 5.44 -32.41
N THR A 41 -14.37 4.71 -31.45
CA THR A 41 -15.43 3.72 -31.71
C THR A 41 -16.67 4.39 -32.32
N PHE A 42 -17.09 5.53 -31.79
CA PHE A 42 -18.24 6.29 -32.34
C PHE A 42 -17.93 6.78 -33.78
N VAL A 43 -16.73 7.26 -34.03
CA VAL A 43 -16.31 7.67 -35.36
C VAL A 43 -16.43 6.49 -36.34
N PHE A 44 -15.92 5.32 -35.99
CA PHE A 44 -16.01 4.12 -36.84
C PHE A 44 -17.45 3.59 -37.01
N LEU A 45 -18.34 3.83 -36.08
CA LEU A 45 -19.77 3.47 -36.19
C LEU A 45 -20.54 4.43 -37.10
N ILE A 46 -20.21 5.73 -37.08
CA ILE A 46 -20.91 6.77 -37.83
C ILE A 46 -20.42 6.76 -39.31
N PHE A 47 -19.12 6.67 -39.50
CA PHE A 47 -18.54 6.60 -40.82
C PHE A 47 -18.52 5.14 -41.31
N ASN A 48 -19.48 4.78 -42.18
CA ASN A 48 -19.45 3.50 -42.89
C ASN A 48 -18.26 3.50 -43.84
N PHE A 49 -17.07 3.16 -43.38
CA PHE A 49 -15.89 3.07 -44.22
C PHE A 49 -16.07 1.95 -45.24
N GLU A 50 -15.99 2.30 -46.52
CA GLU A 50 -15.91 1.30 -47.57
C GLU A 50 -14.61 0.48 -47.44
N PRO A 51 -14.64 -0.82 -47.81
CA PRO A 51 -13.46 -1.66 -47.69
C PRO A 51 -12.31 -1.05 -48.50
N LEU A 52 -11.18 -0.85 -47.82
CA LEU A 52 -9.98 -0.15 -48.35
C LEU A 52 -9.35 -0.76 -49.62
N LEU A 53 -9.72 -1.98 -49.98
CA LEU A 53 -9.24 -2.71 -51.14
C LEU A 53 -10.40 -3.53 -51.68
N GLY A 54 -10.90 -3.27 -52.85
CA GLY A 54 -12.04 -3.95 -53.49
C GLY A 54 -11.91 -5.48 -53.64
N TRP A 55 -11.40 -6.16 -52.67
CA TRP A 55 -11.26 -7.62 -52.60
C TRP A 55 -12.48 -8.24 -51.95
N ASP A 56 -13.11 -9.15 -52.63
CA ASP A 56 -14.28 -9.92 -52.16
C ASP A 56 -13.94 -10.94 -51.07
N ASN A 57 -13.33 -10.45 -50.00
CA ASN A 57 -13.00 -11.26 -48.85
C ASN A 57 -13.88 -10.84 -47.64
N PHE A 58 -14.47 -11.82 -46.95
CA PHE A 58 -15.30 -11.58 -45.79
C PHE A 58 -14.66 -10.64 -44.75
N ILE A 59 -13.33 -10.77 -44.52
CA ILE A 59 -12.57 -9.96 -43.58
C ILE A 59 -12.51 -8.51 -44.03
N ILE A 60 -12.32 -8.27 -45.33
CA ILE A 60 -12.18 -6.92 -45.88
C ILE A 60 -13.53 -6.22 -45.93
N ASN A 61 -14.58 -6.93 -46.34
CA ASN A 61 -15.95 -6.39 -46.39
C ASN A 61 -16.51 -6.06 -45.01
N ASN A 62 -16.01 -6.70 -43.96
CA ASN A 62 -16.41 -6.43 -42.59
C ASN A 62 -15.31 -5.74 -41.74
N SER A 63 -14.25 -5.22 -42.37
CA SER A 63 -13.10 -4.64 -41.70
C SER A 63 -13.47 -3.55 -40.69
N ALA A 64 -14.39 -2.64 -41.03
CA ALA A 64 -14.86 -1.60 -40.12
C ALA A 64 -15.59 -2.18 -38.88
N LYS A 65 -16.44 -3.20 -39.07
CA LYS A 65 -17.15 -3.88 -37.99
C LYS A 65 -16.21 -4.66 -37.07
N LEU A 66 -15.21 -5.34 -37.67
CA LEU A 66 -14.17 -6.04 -36.91
C LEU A 66 -13.32 -5.08 -36.10
N LEU A 67 -12.98 -3.92 -36.66
CA LEU A 67 -12.22 -2.89 -35.98
C LEU A 67 -13.01 -2.32 -34.79
N VAL A 68 -14.29 -2.03 -34.98
CA VAL A 68 -15.19 -1.61 -33.86
C VAL A 68 -15.24 -2.67 -32.77
N LEU A 69 -15.35 -3.96 -33.14
CA LEU A 69 -15.37 -5.05 -32.15
C LEU A 69 -14.05 -5.14 -31.38
N ILE A 70 -12.91 -5.02 -32.03
CA ILE A 70 -11.60 -5.01 -31.36
C ILE A 70 -11.48 -3.82 -30.42
N VAL A 71 -11.85 -2.63 -30.88
CA VAL A 71 -11.77 -1.39 -30.08
C VAL A 71 -12.71 -1.47 -28.87
N SER A 72 -13.95 -1.96 -29.03
CA SER A 72 -14.89 -2.13 -27.92
C SER A 72 -14.42 -3.18 -26.90
N THR A 73 -13.80 -4.26 -27.37
CA THR A 73 -13.21 -5.28 -26.49
C THR A 73 -12.05 -4.70 -25.70
N LEU A 74 -11.14 -3.97 -26.33
CA LEU A 74 -10.05 -3.28 -25.65
C LEU A 74 -10.57 -2.28 -24.61
N LEU A 75 -11.59 -1.50 -24.94
CA LEU A 75 -12.23 -0.56 -24.02
C LEU A 75 -12.79 -1.28 -22.79
N THR A 76 -13.47 -2.39 -22.99
CA THR A 76 -14.00 -3.21 -21.90
C THR A 76 -12.88 -3.74 -21.00
N VAL A 77 -11.80 -4.26 -21.57
CA VAL A 77 -10.63 -4.73 -20.80
C VAL A 77 -10.01 -3.59 -20.00
N PHE A 78 -9.77 -2.43 -20.61
CA PHE A 78 -9.23 -1.27 -19.90
C PHE A 78 -10.15 -0.76 -18.79
N PHE A 79 -11.46 -0.78 -19.01
CA PHE A 79 -12.44 -0.43 -17.98
C PHE A 79 -12.35 -1.35 -16.78
N PHE A 80 -12.27 -2.66 -16.97
CA PHE A 80 -12.12 -3.62 -15.87
C PHE A 80 -10.77 -3.46 -15.14
N ILE A 81 -9.68 -3.23 -15.85
CA ILE A 81 -8.38 -2.95 -15.23
C ILE A 81 -8.45 -1.68 -14.37
N TRP A 82 -9.09 -0.63 -14.87
CA TRP A 82 -9.28 0.61 -14.11
C TRP A 82 -10.17 0.37 -12.89
N LEU A 83 -11.30 -0.31 -13.05
CA LEU A 83 -12.22 -0.63 -11.97
C LEU A 83 -11.55 -1.45 -10.88
N ASP A 84 -10.76 -2.46 -11.24
CA ASP A 84 -9.97 -3.27 -10.29
C ASP A 84 -9.02 -2.39 -9.47
N LYS A 85 -8.31 -1.48 -10.12
CA LYS A 85 -7.42 -0.54 -9.43
C LYS A 85 -8.17 0.42 -8.52
N VAL A 86 -9.25 1.01 -9.00
CA VAL A 86 -10.07 1.92 -8.17
C VAL A 86 -10.63 1.18 -6.97
N THR A 87 -11.13 -0.03 -7.16
CA THR A 87 -11.68 -0.86 -6.07
C THR A 87 -10.59 -1.24 -5.06
N LEU A 88 -9.40 -1.62 -5.53
CA LEU A 88 -8.28 -1.96 -4.65
C LEU A 88 -7.87 -0.78 -3.77
N TYR A 89 -7.73 0.41 -4.37
CA TYR A 89 -7.23 1.59 -3.65
C TYR A 89 -8.29 2.33 -2.82
N ASN A 90 -9.58 2.14 -3.13
CA ASN A 90 -10.68 2.84 -2.44
C ASN A 90 -11.61 1.91 -1.65
N GLY A 91 -11.52 0.59 -1.85
CA GLY A 91 -12.55 -0.32 -1.36
C GLY A 91 -12.21 -1.01 -0.03
N LYS A 92 -11.07 -1.68 0.06
CA LYS A 92 -10.75 -2.54 1.21
C LYS A 92 -9.32 -2.29 1.70
N SER A 93 -9.19 -1.71 2.88
CA SER A 93 -7.90 -1.44 3.55
C SER A 93 -7.02 -2.68 3.65
N THR A 94 -7.59 -3.82 4.02
CA THR A 94 -6.85 -5.09 4.15
C THR A 94 -6.33 -5.60 2.81
N SER A 95 -7.13 -5.52 1.74
CA SER A 95 -6.69 -5.94 0.40
C SER A 95 -5.59 -5.04 -0.13
N LEU A 96 -5.70 -3.74 0.13
CA LEU A 96 -4.68 -2.77 -0.21
C LEU A 96 -3.38 -3.03 0.55
N LEU A 97 -3.47 -3.27 1.86
CA LEU A 97 -2.31 -3.59 2.69
C LEU A 97 -1.60 -4.85 2.18
N LYS A 98 -2.34 -5.94 1.94
CA LYS A 98 -1.77 -7.18 1.38
C LYS A 98 -1.11 -6.96 0.02
N TYR A 99 -1.69 -6.14 -0.83
CA TYR A 99 -1.09 -5.76 -2.11
C TYR A 99 0.23 -4.99 -1.90
N ILE A 100 0.25 -4.01 -0.99
CA ILE A 100 1.43 -3.19 -0.68
C ILE A 100 2.54 -4.08 -0.09
N ILE A 101 2.24 -4.95 0.88
CA ILE A 101 3.19 -5.90 1.46
C ILE A 101 3.77 -6.82 0.38
N THR A 102 2.93 -7.41 -0.48
CA THR A 102 3.39 -8.28 -1.58
C THR A 102 4.32 -7.55 -2.55
N LYS A 103 4.13 -6.26 -2.77
CA LYS A 103 5.03 -5.45 -3.59
C LYS A 103 6.32 -5.13 -2.86
N TYR A 104 6.24 -4.79 -1.57
CA TYR A 104 7.37 -4.54 -0.69
C TYR A 104 8.33 -5.74 -0.65
N ASP A 105 7.81 -6.96 -0.45
CA ASP A 105 8.61 -8.18 -0.36
C ASP A 105 9.34 -8.55 -1.66
N LYS A 106 8.80 -8.11 -2.80
CA LYS A 106 9.42 -8.35 -4.13
C LYS A 106 10.55 -7.37 -4.46
N LEU A 107 10.74 -6.33 -3.67
CA LEU A 107 11.75 -5.31 -3.92
C LEU A 107 13.07 -5.66 -3.21
N ASN A 108 14.18 -5.32 -3.87
CA ASN A 108 15.50 -5.43 -3.26
C ASN A 108 15.65 -4.43 -2.11
N ASP A 109 16.41 -4.80 -1.08
CA ASP A 109 16.59 -4.00 0.13
C ASP A 109 17.17 -2.60 -0.14
N ASN A 110 17.98 -2.45 -1.17
CA ASN A 110 18.59 -1.17 -1.57
C ASN A 110 17.68 -0.31 -2.46
N SER A 111 16.44 -0.70 -2.71
CA SER A 111 15.53 0.06 -3.56
C SER A 111 14.92 1.24 -2.80
N GLU A 112 15.09 2.46 -3.32
CA GLU A 112 14.40 3.66 -2.81
C GLU A 112 12.86 3.44 -2.75
N LEU A 113 12.33 2.68 -3.70
CA LEU A 113 10.91 2.35 -3.75
C LEU A 113 10.46 1.52 -2.54
N LYS A 114 11.35 0.68 -1.99
CA LYS A 114 11.06 -0.12 -0.79
C LYS A 114 10.77 0.77 0.43
N SER A 115 11.55 1.83 0.62
CA SER A 115 11.29 2.83 1.67
C SER A 115 9.91 3.51 1.50
N TYR A 116 9.49 3.83 0.27
CA TYR A 116 8.16 4.40 0.04
C TYR A 116 7.03 3.42 0.37
N TYR A 117 7.21 2.13 0.10
CA TYR A 117 6.24 1.11 0.50
C TYR A 117 6.18 0.98 2.02
N LEU A 118 7.34 0.95 2.70
CA LEU A 118 7.39 0.88 4.17
C LEU A 118 6.71 2.10 4.82
N LYS A 119 6.97 3.31 4.31
CA LYS A 119 6.26 4.52 4.75
C LYS A 119 4.75 4.41 4.57
N SER A 120 4.29 3.85 3.46
CA SER A 120 2.85 3.66 3.24
C SER A 120 2.24 2.63 4.18
N ILE A 121 2.98 1.57 4.54
CA ILE A 121 2.56 0.60 5.56
C ILE A 121 2.48 1.28 6.93
N ASN A 122 3.47 2.10 7.29
CA ASN A 122 3.47 2.87 8.53
C ASN A 122 2.24 3.82 8.62
N GLU A 123 1.91 4.52 7.53
CA GLU A 123 0.74 5.38 7.48
C GLU A 123 -0.58 4.60 7.61
N LEU A 124 -0.65 3.41 7.01
CA LEU A 124 -1.79 2.50 7.19
C LEU A 124 -1.90 1.99 8.63
N THR A 125 -0.78 1.87 9.34
CA THR A 125 -0.77 1.53 10.77
C THR A 125 -1.47 2.61 11.60
N PHE A 126 -1.11 3.86 11.41
CA PHE A 126 -1.75 4.97 12.12
C PHE A 126 -3.23 5.08 11.76
N TYR A 127 -3.57 4.85 10.49
CA TYR A 127 -4.97 4.79 10.07
C TYR A 127 -5.73 3.65 10.78
N ALA A 128 -5.14 2.45 10.87
CA ALA A 128 -5.76 1.31 11.54
C ALA A 128 -5.97 1.57 13.05
N LEU A 129 -5.05 2.28 13.69
CA LEU A 129 -5.16 2.68 15.08
C LEU A 129 -6.25 3.74 15.28
N ASP A 130 -6.30 4.76 14.43
CA ASP A 130 -7.30 5.81 14.47
C ASP A 130 -8.73 5.27 14.26
N LYS A 131 -8.89 4.34 13.34
CA LYS A 131 -10.18 3.70 13.02
C LYS A 131 -10.51 2.49 13.90
N GLN A 132 -9.59 2.06 14.76
CA GLN A 132 -9.73 0.85 15.58
C GLN A 132 -10.06 -0.40 14.73
N ASP A 133 -9.47 -0.50 13.54
CA ASP A 133 -9.65 -1.63 12.63
C ASP A 133 -8.79 -2.81 13.09
N GLU A 134 -9.36 -3.67 13.92
CA GLU A 134 -8.67 -4.82 14.52
C GLU A 134 -8.07 -5.76 13.46
N HIS A 135 -8.79 -6.03 12.40
CA HIS A 135 -8.33 -6.95 11.36
C HIS A 135 -7.14 -6.38 10.56
N LEU A 136 -7.13 -5.07 10.33
CA LEU A 136 -5.99 -4.40 9.71
C LEU A 136 -4.78 -4.41 10.66
N GLN A 137 -5.03 -4.19 11.95
CA GLN A 137 -3.99 -4.23 12.99
C GLN A 137 -3.34 -5.61 13.12
N GLU A 138 -4.10 -6.70 13.09
CA GLU A 138 -3.56 -8.06 13.10
C GLU A 138 -2.62 -8.32 11.92
N THR A 139 -3.03 -7.93 10.71
CA THR A 139 -2.20 -8.08 9.50
C THR A 139 -0.91 -7.25 9.59
N LEU A 140 -0.97 -6.06 10.17
CA LEU A 140 0.18 -5.18 10.37
C LEU A 140 1.12 -5.72 11.46
N LEU A 141 0.56 -6.25 12.53
CA LEU A 141 1.32 -6.87 13.61
C LEU A 141 2.15 -8.04 13.10
N GLU A 142 1.54 -8.91 12.31
CA GLU A 142 2.23 -10.03 11.64
C GLU A 142 3.34 -9.53 10.71
N PHE A 143 3.06 -8.52 9.88
CA PHE A 143 4.05 -7.91 8.99
C PHE A 143 5.27 -7.38 9.76
N TYR A 144 5.07 -6.58 10.81
CA TYR A 144 6.18 -6.03 11.57
C TYR A 144 6.97 -7.10 12.32
N TYR A 145 6.29 -8.08 12.89
CA TYR A 145 6.98 -9.21 13.51
C TYR A 145 7.93 -9.91 12.54
N GLN A 146 7.46 -10.20 11.33
CA GLN A 146 8.27 -10.83 10.29
C GLN A 146 9.41 -9.91 9.81
N GLU A 147 9.15 -8.62 9.61
CA GLU A 147 10.15 -7.69 9.09
C GLU A 147 11.28 -7.44 10.10
N PHE A 148 10.96 -7.20 11.36
CA PHE A 148 11.97 -7.06 12.41
C PHE A 148 12.77 -8.36 12.60
N SER A 149 12.12 -9.52 12.61
CA SER A 149 12.78 -10.82 12.70
C SER A 149 13.71 -11.08 11.53
N LYS A 150 13.26 -10.79 10.31
CA LYS A 150 14.08 -10.91 9.09
C LYS A 150 15.33 -10.05 9.14
N ILE A 151 15.22 -8.82 9.62
CA ILE A 151 16.38 -7.92 9.78
C ILE A 151 17.37 -8.51 10.80
N ARG A 152 16.90 -9.01 11.95
CA ARG A 152 17.76 -9.64 12.96
C ARG A 152 18.44 -10.90 12.44
N MET A 153 17.72 -11.77 11.76
CA MET A 153 18.26 -13.02 11.22
C MET A 153 19.32 -12.81 10.14
N ASN A 154 19.13 -11.78 9.33
CA ASN A 154 20.07 -11.46 8.25
C ASN A 154 21.21 -10.54 8.69
N HIS A 155 21.24 -10.17 9.96
CA HIS A 155 22.24 -9.24 10.49
C HIS A 155 23.62 -9.90 10.64
N ASP A 156 24.66 -9.18 10.24
CA ASP A 156 26.05 -9.55 10.48
C ASP A 156 26.40 -9.34 11.96
N LYS A 157 26.50 -10.42 12.73
CA LYS A 157 26.79 -10.40 14.18
C LYS A 157 28.08 -9.68 14.56
N SER A 158 28.99 -9.39 13.59
CA SER A 158 30.20 -8.62 13.84
C SER A 158 29.98 -7.10 13.95
N LYS A 159 28.78 -6.62 13.62
CA LYS A 159 28.43 -5.19 13.60
C LYS A 159 27.23 -4.92 14.52
N PRO A 160 27.08 -3.68 15.01
CA PRO A 160 25.87 -3.30 15.73
C PRO A 160 24.64 -3.40 14.82
N LEU A 161 23.54 -3.95 15.37
CA LEU A 161 22.27 -4.02 14.68
C LEU A 161 21.66 -2.63 14.50
N ILE A 162 21.36 -2.28 13.27
CA ILE A 162 20.72 -1.02 12.89
C ILE A 162 19.48 -1.34 12.06
N TYR A 163 18.34 -0.77 12.44
CA TYR A 163 17.11 -0.87 11.69
C TYR A 163 16.95 0.28 10.68
N PRO A 164 16.15 0.10 9.62
CA PRO A 164 15.76 1.20 8.74
C PRO A 164 15.13 2.35 9.53
N ILE A 165 15.45 3.59 9.16
CA ILE A 165 14.98 4.81 9.85
C ILE A 165 13.45 4.88 9.92
N ASP A 166 12.77 4.33 8.91
CA ASP A 166 11.30 4.31 8.85
C ASP A 166 10.69 3.43 9.97
N LEU A 167 11.39 2.40 10.44
CA LEU A 167 10.95 1.57 11.57
C LEU A 167 11.17 2.29 12.90
N TYR A 168 12.31 2.97 13.10
CA TYR A 168 12.50 3.83 14.26
C TYR A 168 11.45 4.94 14.34
N PHE A 169 11.14 5.56 13.20
CA PHE A 169 10.12 6.59 13.12
C PHE A 169 8.73 6.05 13.52
N LEU A 170 8.36 4.86 13.04
CA LEU A 170 7.12 4.20 13.41
C LEU A 170 6.97 4.09 14.93
N VAL A 171 7.97 3.51 15.59
CA VAL A 171 7.88 3.24 17.02
C VAL A 171 7.95 4.52 17.85
N ASN A 172 8.77 5.47 17.46
CA ASN A 172 8.78 6.78 18.11
C ASN A 172 7.40 7.47 18.04
N LYS A 173 6.72 7.35 16.90
CA LYS A 173 5.39 7.93 16.72
C LYS A 173 4.35 7.17 17.54
N LEU A 174 4.39 5.84 17.55
CA LEU A 174 3.51 5.03 18.41
C LEU A 174 3.67 5.38 19.89
N ASN A 175 4.90 5.54 20.37
CA ASN A 175 5.17 6.00 21.75
C ASN A 175 4.61 7.39 22.02
N SER A 176 4.79 8.33 21.10
CA SER A 176 4.27 9.68 21.24
C SER A 176 2.74 9.72 21.27
N GLU A 177 2.07 8.89 20.50
CA GLU A 177 0.61 8.79 20.50
C GLU A 177 0.08 8.16 21.79
N LEU A 178 0.81 7.21 22.38
CA LEU A 178 0.47 6.61 23.68
C LEU A 178 0.55 7.62 24.81
N THR A 179 1.59 8.44 24.85
CA THR A 179 1.75 9.49 25.87
C THR A 179 0.70 10.59 25.75
N ASN A 180 0.28 10.91 24.53
CA ASN A 180 -0.68 12.00 24.29
C ASN A 180 -2.16 11.59 24.50
N ASN A 181 -2.47 10.28 24.50
CA ASN A 181 -3.84 9.76 24.59
C ASN A 181 -4.06 8.93 25.88
N GLU A 182 -4.07 9.59 27.03
CA GLU A 182 -4.21 8.95 28.33
C GLU A 182 -5.47 8.09 28.50
N ASN A 183 -6.54 8.41 27.80
CA ASN A 183 -7.86 7.76 27.96
C ASN A 183 -8.11 6.60 26.98
N ARG A 184 -7.19 6.31 26.06
CA ARG A 184 -7.37 5.27 25.05
C ARG A 184 -6.87 3.92 25.56
N LYS A 185 -7.62 2.84 25.28
CA LYS A 185 -7.17 1.48 25.53
C LYS A 185 -5.91 1.17 24.72
N LEU A 186 -4.92 0.57 25.38
CA LEU A 186 -3.70 0.12 24.74
C LEU A 186 -4.00 -0.97 23.70
N LEU A 187 -3.51 -0.81 22.50
CA LEU A 187 -3.68 -1.77 21.41
C LEU A 187 -2.48 -2.71 21.31
N ALA A 188 -2.69 -3.92 20.79
CA ALA A 188 -1.65 -4.94 20.72
C ALA A 188 -0.39 -4.48 19.96
N ILE A 189 -0.58 -3.71 18.89
CA ILE A 189 0.52 -3.11 18.09
C ILE A 189 1.38 -2.15 18.91
N GLU A 190 0.75 -1.32 19.72
CA GLU A 190 1.43 -0.35 20.59
C GLU A 190 2.18 -1.06 21.71
N HIS A 191 1.53 -2.04 22.34
CA HIS A 191 2.18 -2.85 23.36
C HIS A 191 3.45 -3.54 22.84
N ARG A 192 3.41 -4.15 21.68
CA ARG A 192 4.57 -4.81 21.05
C ARG A 192 5.66 -3.81 20.69
N ALA A 193 5.31 -2.64 20.20
CA ALA A 193 6.25 -1.59 19.84
C ALA A 193 7.01 -1.07 21.07
N VAL A 194 6.28 -0.78 22.15
CA VAL A 194 6.86 -0.19 23.36
C VAL A 194 7.65 -1.20 24.17
N SER A 195 7.24 -2.48 24.21
CA SER A 195 7.93 -3.54 24.95
C SER A 195 9.34 -3.85 24.45
N GLY A 196 9.74 -3.34 23.29
CA GLY A 196 11.03 -3.63 22.67
C GLY A 196 11.15 -5.02 22.06
N ILE A 197 10.12 -5.86 22.11
CA ILE A 197 10.13 -7.23 21.59
C ILE A 197 10.43 -7.24 20.08
N TRP A 198 9.91 -6.29 19.34
CA TRP A 198 10.20 -6.19 17.91
C TRP A 198 11.67 -6.00 17.62
N LEU A 199 12.37 -5.22 18.46
CA LEU A 199 13.78 -4.93 18.26
C LEU A 199 14.70 -6.04 18.73
N LEU A 200 14.45 -6.54 19.94
CA LEU A 200 15.35 -7.50 20.57
C LEU A 200 15.00 -8.95 20.22
N GLY A 201 13.74 -9.20 19.77
CA GLY A 201 13.23 -10.56 19.61
C GLY A 201 12.83 -11.21 20.93
N GLU A 202 12.29 -12.41 20.82
CA GLU A 202 11.94 -13.26 21.96
C GLU A 202 13.10 -14.22 22.32
N ASP A 203 13.99 -14.45 21.37
CA ASP A 203 15.18 -15.27 21.56
C ASP A 203 16.29 -14.38 22.11
N PHE A 204 16.68 -14.57 23.35
CA PHE A 204 17.71 -13.81 24.09
C PHE A 204 19.13 -14.02 23.51
N GLU A 205 19.30 -13.93 22.21
CA GLU A 205 20.61 -13.94 21.61
C GLU A 205 21.39 -12.66 21.96
N GLU A 206 22.67 -12.79 22.25
CA GLU A 206 23.57 -11.65 22.41
C GLU A 206 23.72 -10.93 21.08
N ILE A 207 23.06 -9.78 20.94
CA ILE A 207 23.11 -8.93 19.76
C ILE A 207 23.73 -7.60 20.18
N ALA A 208 24.81 -7.18 19.49
CA ALA A 208 25.31 -5.83 19.64
C ALA A 208 24.32 -4.86 19.02
N ILE A 209 23.82 -3.91 19.80
CA ILE A 209 22.88 -2.88 19.35
C ILE A 209 23.60 -1.55 19.10
N SER A 210 23.09 -0.76 18.17
CA SER A 210 23.60 0.59 17.92
C SER A 210 23.18 1.57 19.03
N GLU A 211 23.85 2.70 19.10
CA GLU A 211 23.52 3.78 20.04
C GLU A 211 22.06 4.27 19.84
N GLU A 212 21.60 4.34 18.60
CA GLU A 212 20.21 4.72 18.28
C GLU A 212 19.21 3.70 18.85
N THR A 213 19.49 2.41 18.69
CA THR A 213 18.65 1.34 19.24
C THR A 213 18.65 1.38 20.76
N TYR A 214 19.82 1.59 21.39
CA TYR A 214 19.94 1.72 22.84
C TYR A 214 19.13 2.92 23.37
N ASN A 215 19.31 4.10 22.78
CA ASN A 215 18.57 5.30 23.16
C ASN A 215 17.05 5.13 22.99
N TRP A 216 16.65 4.37 21.99
CA TRP A 216 15.25 4.08 21.71
C TRP A 216 14.63 3.11 22.75
N LEU A 217 15.35 2.08 23.15
CA LEU A 217 14.93 1.17 24.23
C LEU A 217 14.77 1.93 25.56
N TRP A 218 15.65 2.87 25.86
CA TRP A 218 15.53 3.72 27.04
C TRP A 218 14.29 4.62 26.99
N ARG A 219 13.98 5.22 25.86
CA ARG A 219 12.77 6.00 25.69
C ARG A 219 11.53 5.15 25.90
N ASN A 220 11.51 3.94 25.33
CA ASN A 220 10.41 3.01 25.53
C ASN A 220 10.24 2.63 26.99
N LEU A 221 11.33 2.29 27.66
CA LEU A 221 11.30 1.96 29.09
C LEU A 221 10.77 3.15 29.91
N TYR A 222 11.22 4.36 29.62
CA TYR A 222 10.74 5.57 30.28
C TYR A 222 9.23 5.76 30.05
N THR A 223 8.77 5.59 28.84
CA THR A 223 7.33 5.66 28.50
C THR A 223 6.51 4.63 29.25
N ILE A 224 7.03 3.40 29.43
CA ILE A 224 6.38 2.34 30.20
C ILE A 224 6.30 2.74 31.69
N CYS A 225 7.41 3.24 32.25
CA CYS A 225 7.45 3.60 33.68
C CYS A 225 6.61 4.83 34.01
N ASP A 226 6.42 5.74 33.06
CA ASP A 226 5.69 6.99 33.25
C ASP A 226 4.19 6.88 32.84
N ASN A 227 3.74 5.69 32.44
CA ASN A 227 2.38 5.49 31.96
C ASN A 227 1.67 4.38 32.73
N ASP A 228 0.61 4.74 33.45
CA ASP A 228 -0.20 3.84 34.28
C ASP A 228 -0.93 2.72 33.50
N LYS A 229 -0.76 2.66 32.19
CA LYS A 229 -1.40 1.64 31.31
C LYS A 229 -0.59 0.36 31.16
N PHE A 230 0.65 0.33 31.65
CA PHE A 230 1.54 -0.83 31.54
C PHE A 230 1.66 -1.61 32.85
#